data_ec1ee2e58b513bf1bf000c5770e72107
#
_entry.id   ec1ee2e58b513bf1bf000c5770e72107
#
_cell.length_a   1.000
_cell.length_b   1.000
_cell.length_c   1.000
_cell.angle_alpha   90.00
_cell.angle_beta   90.00
_cell.angle_gamma   90.00
#
_symmetry.space_group_name_H-M   'P 1'
#
loop_
_entity.id
_entity.type
_entity.pdbx_description
1 polymer ?
#
loop_
_entity_poly.entity_id
_entity_poly.type
_entity_poly.pdbx_seq_one_letter_code
_entity_poly.pdbx_strand_id
1 'polypeptide(L)'
;MAQEPTSPQKPFPVSWDQFHRDSRALAWRLSDAGPFAAMVCITRGGLVPAAIVARELGIRVIETVCVASYDHVSQGELKVLKTVAREVTAAGGGHGKGVLVVDDLVDTGQTARVVRKLLPQAHFAAVYAKPMGRPLVDTFVTEVSQDTWIFFPWDTGLAFQPPIREGAA
;
A
#
# COMPACT_ATOMS: atom_id res chain seq x y z
N MET A 1 -15.85 4.13 28.97
CA MET A 1 -15.01 2.95 29.27
C MET A 1 -13.74 3.11 28.45
N ALA A 2 -12.60 3.25 29.12
CA ALA A 2 -11.31 3.32 28.45
C ALA A 2 -11.08 1.99 27.73
N GLN A 3 -10.74 2.04 26.44
CA GLN A 3 -10.28 0.88 25.70
C GLN A 3 -8.97 0.40 26.38
N GLU A 4 -8.93 -0.89 26.71
CA GLU A 4 -7.71 -1.52 27.19
C GLU A 4 -6.60 -1.30 26.15
N PRO A 5 -5.36 -1.04 26.58
CA PRO A 5 -4.25 -0.91 25.67
C PRO A 5 -4.11 -2.22 24.89
N THR A 6 -4.25 -2.13 23.59
CA THR A 6 -3.90 -3.21 22.67
C THR A 6 -2.51 -3.74 23.06
N SER A 7 -2.34 -5.07 23.08
CA SER A 7 -1.07 -5.73 23.37
C SER A 7 0.11 -4.96 22.77
N PRO A 8 1.22 -4.79 23.49
CA PRO A 8 2.35 -4.01 22.99
C PRO A 8 2.79 -4.57 21.63
N GLN A 9 2.69 -3.73 20.61
CA GLN A 9 3.07 -4.11 19.25
C GLN A 9 4.58 -4.28 19.18
N LYS A 10 5.04 -5.30 18.46
CA LYS A 10 6.47 -5.51 18.22
C LYS A 10 6.99 -4.46 17.23
N PRO A 11 7.96 -3.62 17.60
CA PRO A 11 8.51 -2.65 16.67
C PRO A 11 9.34 -3.33 15.58
N PHE A 12 9.16 -2.89 14.35
CA PHE A 12 9.96 -3.33 13.20
C PHE A 12 10.43 -2.08 12.42
N PRO A 13 11.58 -1.51 12.82
CA PRO A 13 12.11 -0.34 12.12
C PRO A 13 12.72 -0.73 10.77
N VAL A 14 12.41 0.04 9.74
CA VAL A 14 12.92 -0.13 8.39
C VAL A 14 13.71 1.11 7.99
N SER A 15 14.98 0.94 7.60
CA SER A 15 15.81 2.01 7.07
C SER A 15 15.51 2.30 5.60
N TRP A 16 15.93 3.48 5.09
CA TRP A 16 15.84 3.79 3.66
C TRP A 16 16.53 2.76 2.78
N ASP A 17 17.73 2.30 3.17
CA ASP A 17 18.47 1.30 2.42
C ASP A 17 17.74 -0.04 2.38
N GLN A 18 17.17 -0.46 3.49
CA GLN A 18 16.38 -1.69 3.55
C GLN A 18 15.13 -1.57 2.68
N PHE A 19 14.37 -0.46 2.83
CA PHE A 19 13.16 -0.26 2.06
C PHE A 19 13.42 -0.19 0.56
N HIS A 20 14.52 0.46 0.15
CA HIS A 20 14.94 0.49 -1.25
C HIS A 20 15.26 -0.92 -1.79
N ARG A 21 16.03 -1.72 -1.04
CA ARG A 21 16.32 -3.11 -1.42
C ARG A 21 15.05 -3.96 -1.53
N ASP A 22 14.15 -3.83 -0.54
CA ASP A 22 12.90 -4.60 -0.52
C ASP A 22 11.97 -4.19 -1.66
N SER A 23 11.89 -2.89 -1.98
CA SER A 23 11.13 -2.41 -3.14
C SER A 23 11.70 -2.90 -4.47
N ARG A 24 13.02 -2.98 -4.60
CA ARG A 24 13.66 -3.60 -5.78
C ARG A 24 13.42 -5.11 -5.84
N ALA A 25 13.45 -5.78 -4.68
CA ALA A 25 13.10 -7.21 -4.62
C ALA A 25 11.65 -7.45 -5.04
N LEU A 26 10.73 -6.53 -4.70
CA LEU A 26 9.36 -6.58 -5.20
C LEU A 26 9.32 -6.46 -6.73
N ALA A 27 10.04 -5.50 -7.30
CA ALA A 27 10.12 -5.35 -8.75
C ALA A 27 10.66 -6.61 -9.46
N TRP A 28 11.68 -7.26 -8.90
CA TRP A 28 12.18 -8.52 -9.41
C TRP A 28 11.13 -9.63 -9.40
N ARG A 29 10.36 -9.77 -8.33
CA ARG A 29 9.26 -10.74 -8.26
C ARG A 29 8.14 -10.45 -9.25
N LEU A 30 7.97 -9.19 -9.63
CA LEU A 30 6.94 -8.73 -10.55
C LEU A 30 7.36 -8.82 -12.03
N SER A 31 8.65 -9.03 -12.32
CA SER A 31 9.16 -9.06 -13.70
C SER A 31 8.48 -10.11 -14.56
N ASP A 32 8.15 -11.27 -13.98
CA ASP A 32 7.51 -12.38 -14.68
C ASP A 32 5.98 -12.29 -14.67
N ALA A 33 5.40 -11.44 -13.83
CA ALA A 33 3.95 -11.23 -13.74
C ALA A 33 3.41 -10.20 -14.75
N GLY A 34 4.31 -9.42 -15.36
CA GLY A 34 3.97 -8.41 -16.38
C GLY A 34 3.81 -8.98 -17.79
N PRO A 35 3.76 -8.14 -18.82
CA PRO A 35 3.96 -6.69 -18.73
C PRO A 35 2.79 -5.94 -18.13
N PHE A 36 3.08 -4.80 -17.49
CA PHE A 36 2.08 -3.89 -16.93
C PHE A 36 2.03 -2.60 -17.76
N ALA A 37 0.82 -2.23 -18.22
CA ALA A 37 0.60 -1.03 -19.00
C ALA A 37 0.56 0.24 -18.13
N ALA A 38 0.13 0.10 -16.88
CA ALA A 38 0.02 1.19 -15.92
C ALA A 38 0.21 0.68 -14.49
N MET A 39 0.50 1.60 -13.59
CA MET A 39 0.57 1.37 -12.16
C MET A 39 -0.44 2.26 -11.44
N VAL A 40 -1.07 1.73 -10.41
CA VAL A 40 -1.89 2.49 -9.46
C VAL A 40 -1.23 2.41 -8.09
N CYS A 41 -0.89 3.56 -7.54
CA CYS A 41 -0.31 3.70 -6.22
C CYS A 41 -1.41 3.96 -5.18
N ILE A 42 -1.47 3.16 -4.12
CA ILE A 42 -2.36 3.43 -2.99
C ILE A 42 -1.68 4.49 -2.11
N THR A 43 -2.27 5.67 -2.03
CA THR A 43 -1.70 6.77 -1.26
C THR A 43 -2.10 6.68 0.20
N ARG A 44 -1.21 7.05 1.11
CA ARG A 44 0.14 7.62 0.96
C ARG A 44 1.24 6.56 0.89
N GLY A 45 1.07 5.43 1.58
CA GLY A 45 2.10 4.41 1.79
C GLY A 45 2.75 3.89 0.51
N GLY A 46 1.96 3.67 -0.52
CA GLY A 46 2.43 3.18 -1.80
C GLY A 46 3.27 4.15 -2.65
N LEU A 47 3.35 5.44 -2.27
CA LEU A 47 4.08 6.45 -3.09
C LEU A 47 5.56 6.11 -3.27
N VAL A 48 6.24 5.74 -2.19
CA VAL A 48 7.67 5.45 -2.22
C VAL A 48 7.97 4.15 -2.98
N PRO A 49 7.34 3.01 -2.66
CA PRO A 49 7.61 1.78 -3.42
C PRO A 49 7.17 1.90 -4.89
N ALA A 50 6.09 2.63 -5.19
CA ALA A 50 5.66 2.86 -6.57
C ALA A 50 6.73 3.55 -7.41
N ALA A 51 7.40 4.58 -6.88
CA ALA A 51 8.48 5.27 -7.58
C ALA A 51 9.64 4.32 -7.95
N ILE A 52 10.02 3.45 -7.02
CA ILE A 52 11.12 2.49 -7.21
C ILE A 52 10.71 1.39 -8.19
N VAL A 53 9.56 0.76 -7.96
CA VAL A 53 9.05 -0.35 -8.78
C VAL A 53 8.76 0.10 -10.21
N ALA A 54 8.15 1.26 -10.40
CA ALA A 54 7.88 1.82 -11.73
C ALA A 54 9.17 2.06 -12.51
N ARG A 55 10.21 2.58 -11.83
CA ARG A 55 11.52 2.78 -12.45
C ARG A 55 12.15 1.46 -12.89
N GLU A 56 12.13 0.45 -12.03
CA GLU A 56 12.73 -0.88 -12.32
C GLU A 56 11.98 -1.61 -13.44
N LEU A 57 10.65 -1.53 -13.48
CA LEU A 57 9.83 -2.20 -14.47
C LEU A 57 9.56 -1.38 -15.75
N GLY A 58 10.07 -0.14 -15.82
CA GLY A 58 9.87 0.74 -16.98
C GLY A 58 8.44 1.23 -17.14
N ILE A 59 7.61 1.21 -16.10
CA ILE A 59 6.23 1.69 -16.15
C ILE A 59 6.22 3.20 -16.06
N ARG A 60 5.61 3.86 -17.07
CA ARG A 60 5.58 5.33 -17.16
C ARG A 60 4.22 5.92 -16.77
N VAL A 61 3.14 5.17 -16.95
CA VAL A 61 1.80 5.62 -16.59
C VAL A 61 1.53 5.24 -15.14
N ILE A 62 1.51 6.24 -14.27
CA ILE A 62 1.30 6.06 -12.84
C ILE A 62 0.10 6.90 -12.43
N GLU A 63 -0.86 6.25 -11.81
CA GLU A 63 -2.06 6.86 -11.24
C GLU A 63 -2.08 6.64 -9.72
N THR A 64 -2.92 7.35 -9.01
CA THR A 64 -3.10 7.20 -7.57
C THR A 64 -4.54 6.88 -7.20
N VAL A 65 -4.73 6.11 -6.15
CA VAL A 65 -6.02 5.92 -5.48
C VAL A 65 -5.86 6.28 -4.00
N CYS A 66 -6.81 7.03 -3.46
CA CYS A 66 -6.82 7.38 -2.04
C CYS A 66 -8.05 6.78 -1.36
N VAL A 67 -7.80 5.97 -0.36
CA VAL A 67 -8.81 5.37 0.51
C VAL A 67 -8.51 5.79 1.94
N ALA A 68 -9.49 6.33 2.63
CA ALA A 68 -9.33 6.76 4.02
C ALA A 68 -10.53 6.36 4.88
N SER A 69 -10.28 6.17 6.18
CA SER A 69 -11.32 6.07 7.18
C SER A 69 -11.78 7.48 7.58
N TYR A 70 -13.08 7.70 7.72
CA TYR A 70 -13.64 9.02 8.02
C TYR A 70 -13.64 9.37 9.52
N ASP A 71 -13.45 8.37 10.39
CA ASP A 71 -13.50 8.59 11.84
C ASP A 71 -12.27 8.00 12.55
N HIS A 72 -11.57 8.84 13.30
CA HIS A 72 -10.51 8.44 14.21
C HIS A 72 -10.98 7.62 15.43
N VAL A 73 -12.28 7.44 15.63
CA VAL A 73 -12.87 6.92 16.90
C VAL A 73 -13.72 5.66 16.72
N SER A 74 -14.16 5.33 15.51
CA SER A 74 -14.87 4.06 15.23
C SER A 74 -14.25 3.38 14.02
N GLN A 75 -14.41 2.04 13.89
CA GLN A 75 -14.08 1.32 12.67
C GLN A 75 -15.00 1.79 11.54
N GLY A 76 -14.79 3.04 11.09
CA GLY A 76 -15.59 3.72 10.10
C GLY A 76 -15.49 3.03 8.73
N GLU A 77 -16.54 3.16 7.97
CA GLU A 77 -16.57 2.72 6.58
C GLU A 77 -15.48 3.44 5.79
N LEU A 78 -14.66 2.67 5.06
CA LEU A 78 -13.61 3.23 4.21
C LEU A 78 -14.24 3.92 3.00
N LYS A 79 -13.82 5.16 2.76
CA LYS A 79 -14.24 5.95 1.59
C LYS A 79 -13.10 6.12 0.59
N VAL A 80 -13.45 6.04 -0.68
CA VAL A 80 -12.54 6.41 -1.77
C VAL A 80 -12.59 7.93 -1.89
N LEU A 81 -11.52 8.59 -1.46
CA LEU A 81 -11.38 10.06 -1.56
C LEU A 81 -10.92 10.48 -2.96
N LYS A 82 -10.12 9.68 -3.63
CA LYS A 82 -9.70 9.83 -5.02
C LYS A 82 -9.76 8.47 -5.70
N THR A 83 -10.57 8.37 -6.74
CA THR A 83 -10.65 7.17 -7.57
C THR A 83 -9.60 7.16 -8.67
N VAL A 84 -9.43 6.01 -9.31
CA VAL A 84 -8.54 5.83 -10.45
C VAL A 84 -9.17 6.42 -11.71
N ALA A 85 -8.36 7.04 -12.56
CA ALA A 85 -8.80 7.57 -13.84
C ALA A 85 -9.38 6.47 -14.74
N ARG A 86 -10.44 6.82 -15.47
CA ARG A 86 -11.17 5.86 -16.32
C ARG A 86 -10.28 5.23 -17.40
N GLU A 87 -9.34 5.99 -17.91
CA GLU A 87 -8.39 5.55 -18.94
C GLU A 87 -7.51 4.40 -18.43
N VAL A 88 -7.13 4.44 -17.16
CA VAL A 88 -6.35 3.38 -16.52
C VAL A 88 -7.23 2.16 -16.20
N THR A 89 -8.46 2.37 -15.73
CA THR A 89 -9.38 1.24 -15.46
C THR A 89 -9.82 0.54 -16.73
N ALA A 90 -9.91 1.26 -17.84
CA ALA A 90 -10.27 0.72 -19.16
C ALA A 90 -9.09 0.02 -19.87
N ALA A 91 -7.85 0.22 -19.42
CA ALA A 91 -6.69 -0.40 -20.01
C ALA A 91 -6.80 -1.95 -19.99
N GLY A 92 -6.27 -2.60 -20.99
CA GLY A 92 -6.22 -4.06 -21.07
C GLY A 92 -7.60 -4.76 -21.20
N GLY A 93 -8.64 -4.06 -21.62
CA GLY A 93 -10.00 -4.62 -21.78
C GLY A 93 -10.92 -4.35 -20.60
N GLY A 94 -10.53 -3.50 -19.67
CA GLY A 94 -11.33 -3.08 -18.52
C GLY A 94 -10.98 -3.82 -17.23
N HIS A 95 -11.59 -3.38 -16.14
CA HIS A 95 -11.46 -3.99 -14.80
C HIS A 95 -10.03 -4.04 -14.24
N GLY A 96 -9.08 -3.25 -14.80
CA GLY A 96 -7.70 -3.18 -14.33
C GLY A 96 -6.79 -4.31 -14.82
N LYS A 97 -7.18 -5.08 -15.83
CA LYS A 97 -6.29 -6.08 -16.43
C LYS A 97 -5.03 -5.41 -16.99
N GLY A 98 -3.85 -5.94 -16.63
CA GLY A 98 -2.57 -5.34 -17.01
C GLY A 98 -2.19 -4.10 -16.20
N VAL A 99 -2.92 -3.81 -15.13
CA VAL A 99 -2.59 -2.75 -14.17
C VAL A 99 -1.92 -3.38 -12.94
N LEU A 100 -0.85 -2.77 -12.47
CA LEU A 100 -0.18 -3.10 -11.22
C LEU A 100 -0.64 -2.14 -10.13
N VAL A 101 -1.17 -2.66 -9.03
CA VAL A 101 -1.47 -1.88 -7.82
C VAL A 101 -0.36 -2.08 -6.81
N VAL A 102 0.17 -0.99 -6.25
CA VAL A 102 1.30 -1.03 -5.31
C VAL A 102 0.97 -0.32 -4.01
N ASP A 103 1.30 -0.98 -2.88
CA ASP A 103 1.27 -0.40 -1.54
C ASP A 103 2.56 -0.74 -0.77
N ASP A 104 2.83 -0.05 0.34
CA ASP A 104 3.95 -0.37 1.24
C ASP A 104 3.66 -1.61 2.10
N LEU A 105 2.46 -1.68 2.65
CA LEU A 105 2.01 -2.72 3.57
C LEU A 105 0.55 -3.08 3.32
N VAL A 106 0.25 -4.37 3.27
CA VAL A 106 -1.11 -4.87 3.46
C VAL A 106 -1.26 -5.41 4.88
N ASP A 107 -1.99 -4.68 5.73
CA ASP A 107 -2.20 -5.02 7.14
C ASP A 107 -3.43 -5.93 7.32
N THR A 108 -4.61 -5.37 7.53
CA THR A 108 -5.88 -6.12 7.64
C THR A 108 -6.49 -6.43 6.27
N GLY A 109 -6.02 -5.75 5.23
CA GLY A 109 -6.53 -5.87 3.87
C GLY A 109 -7.79 -5.05 3.57
N GLN A 110 -8.25 -4.22 4.49
CA GLN A 110 -9.47 -3.42 4.26
C GLN A 110 -9.32 -2.48 3.05
N THR A 111 -8.21 -1.75 2.97
CA THR A 111 -7.91 -0.88 1.82
C THR A 111 -7.81 -1.68 0.52
N ALA A 112 -7.10 -2.81 0.54
CA ALA A 112 -6.96 -3.67 -0.62
C ALA A 112 -8.32 -4.20 -1.12
N ARG A 113 -9.26 -4.56 -0.23
CA ARG A 113 -10.63 -4.95 -0.61
C ARG A 113 -11.38 -3.86 -1.34
N VAL A 114 -11.25 -2.61 -0.87
CA VAL A 114 -11.90 -1.46 -1.53
C VAL A 114 -11.32 -1.24 -2.92
N VAL A 115 -9.99 -1.25 -3.04
CA VAL A 115 -9.31 -1.02 -4.33
C VAL A 115 -9.55 -2.19 -5.30
N ARG A 116 -9.63 -3.43 -4.81
CA ARG A 116 -9.99 -4.58 -5.66
C ARG A 116 -11.39 -4.51 -6.26
N LYS A 117 -12.33 -3.83 -5.61
CA LYS A 117 -13.66 -3.58 -6.20
C LYS A 117 -13.58 -2.63 -7.40
N LEU A 118 -12.63 -1.69 -7.37
CA LEU A 118 -12.39 -0.76 -8.48
C LEU A 118 -11.60 -1.42 -9.62
N LEU A 119 -10.67 -2.29 -9.28
CA LEU A 119 -9.70 -2.92 -10.19
C LEU A 119 -9.63 -4.44 -9.94
N PRO A 120 -10.71 -5.20 -10.19
CA PRO A 120 -10.79 -6.61 -9.80
C PRO A 120 -9.80 -7.53 -10.52
N GLN A 121 -9.30 -7.14 -11.69
CA GLN A 121 -8.34 -7.91 -12.49
C GLN A 121 -6.90 -7.37 -12.42
N ALA A 122 -6.65 -6.34 -11.61
CA ALA A 122 -5.31 -5.81 -11.41
C ALA A 122 -4.44 -6.79 -10.60
N HIS A 123 -3.14 -6.75 -10.83
CA HIS A 123 -2.16 -7.44 -10.01
C HIS A 123 -1.81 -6.58 -8.80
N PHE A 124 -2.05 -7.07 -7.59
CA PHE A 124 -1.79 -6.35 -6.35
C PHE A 124 -0.46 -6.75 -5.76
N ALA A 125 0.37 -5.77 -5.42
CA ALA A 125 1.67 -5.97 -4.82
C ALA A 125 1.88 -5.07 -3.61
N ALA A 126 2.53 -5.59 -2.58
CA ALA A 126 2.96 -4.83 -1.42
C ALA A 126 4.39 -5.21 -1.04
N VAL A 127 5.13 -4.28 -0.44
CA VAL A 127 6.47 -4.60 0.06
C VAL A 127 6.37 -5.55 1.25
N TYR A 128 5.50 -5.23 2.19
CA TYR A 128 5.23 -6.05 3.38
C TYR A 128 3.78 -6.55 3.39
N ALA A 129 3.59 -7.73 3.98
CA ALA A 129 2.26 -8.29 4.19
C ALA A 129 2.13 -8.83 5.63
N LYS A 130 0.94 -8.63 6.22
CA LYS A 130 0.56 -9.32 7.44
C LYS A 130 -0.44 -10.45 7.16
N PRO A 131 -0.56 -11.46 8.02
CA PRO A 131 -1.38 -12.64 7.77
C PRO A 131 -2.82 -12.34 7.34
N MET A 132 -3.47 -11.33 7.94
CA MET A 132 -4.86 -10.96 7.59
C MET A 132 -4.98 -10.33 6.21
N GLY A 133 -4.01 -9.52 5.79
CA GLY A 133 -4.01 -8.83 4.51
C GLY A 133 -3.43 -9.65 3.35
N ARG A 134 -2.54 -10.58 3.66
CA ARG A 134 -1.83 -11.41 2.67
C ARG A 134 -2.72 -12.05 1.59
N PRO A 135 -3.91 -12.60 1.89
CA PRO A 135 -4.77 -13.20 0.87
C PRO A 135 -5.28 -12.21 -0.20
N LEU A 136 -5.11 -10.92 0.01
CA LEU A 136 -5.59 -9.86 -0.88
C LEU A 136 -4.51 -9.30 -1.80
N VAL A 137 -3.26 -9.72 -1.67
CA VAL A 137 -2.16 -9.35 -2.56
C VAL A 137 -1.65 -10.55 -3.31
N ASP A 138 -1.25 -10.33 -4.56
CA ASP A 138 -0.75 -11.40 -5.45
C ASP A 138 0.75 -11.58 -5.28
N THR A 139 1.47 -10.50 -4.97
CA THR A 139 2.92 -10.51 -4.75
C THR A 139 3.31 -9.63 -3.58
N PHE A 140 4.19 -10.12 -2.72
CA PHE A 140 4.81 -9.35 -1.63
C PHE A 140 6.24 -9.84 -1.38
N VAL A 141 7.02 -9.08 -0.61
CA VAL A 141 8.42 -9.45 -0.30
C VAL A 141 8.54 -10.15 1.03
N THR A 142 8.11 -9.49 2.10
CA THR A 142 8.31 -9.96 3.47
C THR A 142 6.99 -10.04 4.22
N GLU A 143 6.72 -11.19 4.83
CA GLU A 143 5.62 -11.34 5.79
C GLU A 143 6.12 -10.97 7.18
N VAL A 144 5.35 -10.16 7.89
CA VAL A 144 5.55 -9.81 9.29
C VAL A 144 4.34 -10.24 10.11
N SER A 145 4.53 -10.49 11.41
CA SER A 145 3.42 -10.93 12.27
C SER A 145 2.35 -9.84 12.41
N GLN A 146 1.11 -10.24 12.68
CA GLN A 146 -0.02 -9.33 12.76
C GLN A 146 0.14 -8.28 13.87
N ASP A 147 0.82 -8.64 14.96
CA ASP A 147 1.12 -7.78 16.11
C ASP A 147 2.35 -6.87 15.90
N THR A 148 2.90 -6.83 14.70
CA THR A 148 4.05 -5.98 14.36
C THR A 148 3.61 -4.59 13.96
N TRP A 149 4.30 -3.57 14.46
CA TRP A 149 4.22 -2.21 13.94
C TRP A 149 5.47 -1.89 13.13
N ILE A 150 5.27 -1.62 11.84
CA ILE A 150 6.38 -1.24 10.95
C ILE A 150 6.58 0.28 11.05
N PHE A 151 7.80 0.68 11.41
CA PHE A 151 8.24 2.07 11.34
C PHE A 151 8.97 2.28 10.04
N PHE A 152 8.29 2.88 9.10
CA PHE A 152 8.89 3.18 7.80
C PHE A 152 9.87 4.34 7.87
N PRO A 153 10.83 4.44 6.93
CA PRO A 153 11.87 5.47 7.00
C PRO A 153 11.36 6.91 6.84
N TRP A 154 10.12 7.11 6.39
CA TRP A 154 9.46 8.42 6.37
C TRP A 154 8.67 8.71 7.65
N ASP A 155 8.56 7.76 8.58
CA ASP A 155 8.02 8.02 9.90
C ASP A 155 9.05 8.80 10.73
N THR A 156 8.59 9.79 11.49
CA THR A 156 9.49 10.72 12.18
C THR A 156 10.00 10.22 13.53
N GLY A 157 9.71 8.98 13.91
CA GLY A 157 10.17 8.39 15.16
C GLY A 157 9.55 7.03 15.47
N LEU A 158 9.94 6.43 16.59
CA LEU A 158 9.43 5.13 17.05
C LEU A 158 8.08 5.24 17.78
N ALA A 159 7.42 6.39 17.67
CA ALA A 159 6.07 6.63 18.14
C ALA A 159 5.33 7.46 17.10
N PHE A 160 3.98 7.41 17.15
CA PHE A 160 3.18 8.28 16.29
C PHE A 160 3.60 9.74 16.45
N GLN A 161 3.88 10.39 15.34
CA GLN A 161 4.16 11.83 15.26
C GLN A 161 3.10 12.47 14.38
N PRO A 162 2.38 13.47 14.86
CA PRO A 162 1.40 14.17 14.02
C PRO A 162 2.11 14.93 12.89
N PRO A 163 1.41 15.17 11.78
CA PRO A 163 1.92 16.07 10.73
C PRO A 163 2.21 17.47 11.28
N ILE A 164 3.21 18.13 10.73
CA ILE A 164 3.65 19.47 11.19
C ILE A 164 2.49 20.49 11.23
N ARG A 165 1.48 20.33 10.36
CA ARG A 165 0.35 21.25 10.27
C ARG A 165 -0.83 20.93 11.20
N GLU A 166 -0.85 19.81 11.90
CA GLU A 166 -1.91 19.52 12.89
C GLU A 166 -1.75 20.32 14.19
N GLY A 167 -0.61 20.97 14.42
CA GLY A 167 -0.35 21.85 15.57
C GLY A 167 -0.62 23.32 15.33
N ALA A 168 -1.20 23.73 14.21
CA ALA A 168 -1.43 25.11 13.81
C ALA A 168 -2.94 25.46 13.72
N ALA A 169 -3.76 24.84 14.61
CA ALA A 169 -5.16 25.21 14.76
C ALA A 169 -5.42 25.78 16.15
#